data_190787f6477e8437efcec513ad4f680a
#
_entry.id   190787f6477e8437efcec513ad4f680a
#
_cell.length_a   1.000
_cell.length_b   1.000
_cell.length_c   1.000
_cell.angle_alpha   90.00
_cell.angle_beta   90.00
_cell.angle_gamma   90.00
#
_symmetry.space_group_name_H-M   'P 1'
#
loop_
_entity.id
_entity.type
_entity.pdbx_description
1 polymer ?
#
loop_
_entity_poly.entity_id
_entity_poly.type
_entity_poly.pdbx_seq_one_letter_code
_entity_poly.pdbx_strand_id
1 'polypeptide(L)'
;MSEMQRVEVEILGQKYTIRSEADPKYVRDLAAYVEKRVKSVEGQMRGQDPIKALALAGLYIADELFQAREDLSKYEGDLPKRIGAMVDLLDALVPGKGHR
;
A
#
# COMPACT_ATOMS: atom_id res chain seq x y z
N MET A 1 7.12 -21.04 17.30
CA MET A 1 8.08 -20.47 16.43
C MET A 1 7.52 -20.32 15.06
N SER A 2 7.65 -19.16 14.48
CA SER A 2 7.05 -19.00 13.20
C SER A 2 7.99 -19.44 12.13
N GLU A 3 7.47 -19.88 11.05
CA GLU A 3 8.24 -20.32 9.94
C GLU A 3 7.88 -19.55 8.74
N MET A 4 8.87 -19.22 7.96
CA MET A 4 8.63 -18.57 6.70
C MET A 4 8.08 -19.58 5.72
N GLN A 5 6.98 -19.20 5.11
CA GLN A 5 6.36 -20.02 4.10
C GLN A 5 6.47 -19.34 2.78
N ARG A 6 6.50 -20.09 1.74
CA ARG A 6 6.52 -19.52 0.39
C ARG A 6 5.11 -19.48 -0.12
N VAL A 7 4.68 -18.30 -0.52
CA VAL A 7 3.34 -18.11 -1.04
C VAL A 7 3.47 -17.56 -2.45
N GLU A 8 2.88 -18.24 -3.40
CA GLU A 8 2.92 -17.78 -4.76
C GLU A 8 1.74 -16.88 -5.02
N VAL A 9 1.98 -15.70 -5.55
CA VAL A 9 0.92 -14.75 -5.87
C VAL A 9 1.14 -14.25 -7.28
N GLU A 10 0.07 -13.81 -7.90
CA GLU A 10 0.16 -13.28 -9.24
C GLU A 10 -0.36 -11.86 -9.22
N ILE A 11 0.42 -10.93 -9.75
CA ILE A 11 0.04 -9.53 -9.83
C ILE A 11 0.35 -9.06 -11.23
N LEU A 12 -0.66 -8.56 -11.93
CA LEU A 12 -0.50 -8.05 -13.29
C LEU A 12 0.09 -9.10 -14.22
N GLY A 13 -0.33 -10.33 -14.05
CA GLY A 13 0.14 -11.41 -14.91
C GLY A 13 1.52 -11.94 -14.59
N GLN A 14 2.16 -11.39 -13.57
CA GLN A 14 3.49 -11.84 -13.17
C GLN A 14 3.38 -12.65 -11.88
N LYS A 15 4.12 -13.71 -11.81
CA LYS A 15 4.08 -14.55 -10.62
C LYS A 15 5.25 -14.24 -9.72
N TYR A 16 4.96 -14.15 -8.45
CA TYR A 16 5.97 -13.85 -7.44
C TYR A 16 5.87 -14.88 -6.33
N THR A 17 7.01 -15.28 -5.83
CA THR A 17 7.05 -16.14 -4.65
C THR A 17 7.46 -15.29 -3.47
N ILE A 18 6.57 -15.19 -2.51
CA ILE A 18 6.78 -14.33 -1.36
C ILE A 18 7.05 -15.20 -0.15
N ARG A 19 8.09 -14.87 0.58
CA ARG A 19 8.39 -15.59 1.82
C ARG A 19 7.83 -14.76 2.96
N SER A 20 6.98 -15.37 3.75
CA SER A 20 6.29 -14.65 4.78
C SER A 20 5.93 -15.58 5.92
N GLU A 21 5.87 -15.04 7.11
CA GLU A 21 5.37 -15.78 8.26
C GLU A 21 3.87 -15.67 8.36
N ALA A 22 3.26 -14.83 7.56
CA ALA A 22 1.82 -14.63 7.60
C ALA A 22 1.10 -15.79 6.94
N ASP A 23 -0.17 -15.92 7.25
CA ASP A 23 -1.02 -16.93 6.66
C ASP A 23 -1.02 -16.76 5.14
N PRO A 24 -0.84 -17.84 4.38
CA PRO A 24 -0.88 -17.73 2.92
C PRO A 24 -2.12 -17.06 2.37
N LYS A 25 -3.27 -17.32 2.98
CA LYS A 25 -4.48 -16.68 2.52
C LYS A 25 -4.40 -15.17 2.67
N TYR A 26 -3.83 -14.73 3.79
CA TYR A 26 -3.67 -13.31 4.03
C TYR A 26 -2.76 -12.68 2.98
N VAL A 27 -1.66 -13.36 2.66
CA VAL A 27 -0.74 -12.83 1.64
C VAL A 27 -1.43 -12.74 0.29
N ARG A 28 -2.23 -13.74 -0.06
CA ARG A 28 -2.95 -13.71 -1.32
C ARG A 28 -3.99 -12.61 -1.35
N ASP A 29 -4.62 -12.36 -0.20
CA ASP A 29 -5.59 -11.27 -0.12
C ASP A 29 -4.91 -9.93 -0.33
N LEU A 30 -3.71 -9.77 0.21
CA LEU A 30 -2.96 -8.54 0.00
C LEU A 30 -2.64 -8.36 -1.48
N ALA A 31 -2.20 -9.43 -2.14
CA ALA A 31 -1.87 -9.34 -3.55
C ALA A 31 -3.09 -9.01 -4.39
N ALA A 32 -4.23 -9.59 -4.04
CA ALA A 32 -5.46 -9.30 -4.76
C ALA A 32 -5.86 -7.84 -4.60
N TYR A 33 -5.65 -7.29 -3.43
CA TYR A 33 -5.98 -5.90 -3.18
C TYR A 33 -5.09 -4.98 -4.02
N VAL A 34 -3.81 -5.29 -4.06
CA VAL A 34 -2.88 -4.49 -4.87
C VAL A 34 -3.31 -4.54 -6.33
N GLU A 35 -3.62 -5.72 -6.83
CA GLU A 35 -4.00 -5.84 -8.22
C GLU A 35 -5.28 -5.07 -8.52
N LYS A 36 -6.23 -5.12 -7.60
CA LYS A 36 -7.46 -4.38 -7.77
C LYS A 36 -7.19 -2.89 -7.86
N ARG A 37 -6.30 -2.41 -7.01
CA ARG A 37 -5.95 -0.99 -7.03
C ARG A 37 -5.24 -0.60 -8.31
N VAL A 38 -4.35 -1.47 -8.79
CA VAL A 38 -3.64 -1.17 -10.03
C VAL A 38 -4.63 -1.09 -11.18
N LYS A 39 -5.57 -2.00 -11.26
CA LYS A 39 -6.55 -1.98 -12.34
C LYS A 39 -7.41 -0.73 -12.28
N SER A 40 -7.72 -0.29 -11.07
CA SER A 40 -8.51 0.92 -10.91
C SER A 40 -7.75 2.14 -11.45
N VAL A 41 -6.45 2.19 -11.18
CA VAL A 41 -5.62 3.28 -11.67
C VAL A 41 -5.51 3.23 -13.19
N GLU A 42 -5.31 2.03 -13.73
CA GLU A 42 -5.17 1.87 -15.15
C GLU A 42 -6.40 2.37 -15.89
N GLY A 43 -7.54 2.20 -15.30
CA GLY A 43 -8.77 2.65 -15.93
C GLY A 43 -8.85 4.16 -16.06
N GLN A 44 -8.03 4.88 -15.29
CA GLN A 44 -8.04 6.33 -15.34
C GLN A 44 -6.87 6.90 -16.11
N MET A 45 -5.93 6.05 -16.52
CA MET A 45 -4.75 6.53 -17.19
C MET A 45 -4.94 6.50 -18.68
N ARG A 46 -4.21 7.38 -19.34
CA ARG A 46 -4.16 7.30 -20.76
C ARG A 46 -2.95 6.53 -21.11
N GLY A 47 -2.99 5.63 -21.99
CA GLY A 47 -1.85 4.81 -22.36
C GLY A 47 -1.61 3.73 -21.35
N GLN A 48 -0.62 2.90 -21.63
CA GLN A 48 -0.34 1.77 -20.82
C GLN A 48 1.04 1.83 -20.30
N ASP A 49 1.21 2.01 -19.06
CA ASP A 49 2.52 2.06 -18.39
C ASP A 49 2.35 1.32 -17.08
N PRO A 50 2.63 0.03 -17.06
CA PRO A 50 2.40 -0.77 -15.85
C PRO A 50 3.20 -0.28 -14.65
N ILE A 51 4.41 0.23 -14.89
CA ILE A 51 5.21 0.70 -13.77
C ILE A 51 4.59 1.94 -13.17
N LYS A 52 4.12 2.84 -14.00
CA LYS A 52 3.47 4.04 -13.49
C LYS A 52 2.18 3.68 -12.76
N ALA A 53 1.41 2.76 -13.32
CA ALA A 53 0.17 2.34 -12.68
C ALA A 53 0.45 1.72 -11.32
N LEU A 54 1.49 0.90 -11.24
CA LEU A 54 1.84 0.27 -9.97
C LEU A 54 2.27 1.32 -8.96
N ALA A 55 3.06 2.29 -9.38
CA ALA A 55 3.51 3.33 -8.49
C ALA A 55 2.34 4.16 -7.95
N LEU A 56 1.42 4.52 -8.82
CA LEU A 56 0.26 5.28 -8.40
C LEU A 56 -0.64 4.47 -7.47
N ALA A 57 -0.81 3.18 -7.77
CA ALA A 57 -1.59 2.32 -6.90
C ALA A 57 -0.95 2.25 -5.53
N GLY A 58 0.37 2.19 -5.49
CA GLY A 58 1.08 2.20 -4.21
C GLY A 58 0.81 3.46 -3.41
N LEU A 59 0.78 4.60 -4.08
CA LEU A 59 0.49 5.84 -3.39
C LEU A 59 -0.94 5.87 -2.86
N TYR A 60 -1.89 5.35 -3.63
CA TYR A 60 -3.26 5.30 -3.15
C TYR A 60 -3.39 4.39 -1.93
N ILE A 61 -2.70 3.25 -1.96
CA ILE A 61 -2.75 2.33 -0.83
C ILE A 61 -2.13 2.97 0.40
N ALA A 62 -1.02 3.65 0.22
CA ALA A 62 -0.38 4.34 1.35
C ALA A 62 -1.30 5.42 1.91
N ASP A 63 -1.99 6.13 1.03
CA ASP A 63 -2.93 7.15 1.47
C ASP A 63 -4.04 6.52 2.30
N GLU A 64 -4.57 5.39 1.85
CA GLU A 64 -5.61 4.70 2.60
C GLU A 64 -5.11 4.28 3.97
N LEU A 65 -3.89 3.81 4.03
CA LEU A 65 -3.32 3.39 5.30
C LEU A 65 -3.21 4.58 6.27
N PHE A 66 -2.71 5.69 5.79
CA PHE A 66 -2.53 6.84 6.66
C PHE A 66 -3.87 7.43 7.09
N GLN A 67 -4.86 7.40 6.21
CA GLN A 67 -6.18 7.86 6.60
C GLN A 67 -6.80 6.94 7.63
N ALA A 68 -6.61 5.64 7.49
CA ALA A 68 -7.14 4.71 8.47
C ALA A 68 -6.51 4.92 9.83
N ARG A 69 -5.21 5.20 9.85
CA ARG A 69 -4.54 5.46 11.12
C ARG A 69 -5.01 6.75 11.76
N GLU A 70 -5.26 7.75 10.92
CA GLU A 70 -5.76 9.01 11.42
C GLU A 70 -7.14 8.83 12.04
N ASP A 71 -8.00 8.08 11.36
CA ASP A 71 -9.33 7.82 11.88
C ASP A 71 -9.26 7.08 13.20
N LEU A 72 -8.37 6.11 13.29
CA LEU A 72 -8.21 5.37 14.52
C LEU A 72 -7.74 6.28 15.65
N SER A 73 -6.84 7.18 15.35
CA SER A 73 -6.37 8.14 16.34
C SER A 73 -7.51 8.97 16.90
N LYS A 74 -8.41 9.37 16.03
CA LYS A 74 -9.54 10.17 16.48
C LYS A 74 -10.38 9.42 17.51
N TYR A 75 -10.58 8.14 17.27
CA TYR A 75 -11.35 7.35 18.21
C TYR A 75 -10.62 7.18 19.52
N GLU A 76 -9.30 7.16 19.49
CA GLU A 76 -8.54 7.00 20.71
C GLU A 76 -8.37 8.30 21.47
N GLY A 77 -8.71 9.41 20.85
CA GLY A 77 -8.63 10.68 21.54
C GLY A 77 -7.25 11.27 21.65
N ASP A 78 -6.26 10.65 21.04
CA ASP A 78 -4.91 11.15 21.12
C ASP A 78 -4.50 11.63 19.77
N LEU A 79 -5.11 12.72 19.34
CA LEU A 79 -5.05 13.04 17.99
C LEU A 79 -3.93 13.89 17.49
N PRO A 80 -3.67 14.99 18.06
CA PRO A 80 -2.78 15.94 17.36
C PRO A 80 -1.38 15.43 17.14
N LYS A 81 -0.85 14.74 18.14
CA LYS A 81 0.52 14.26 17.99
C LYS A 81 0.61 13.15 16.96
N ARG A 82 -0.34 12.24 17.00
CA ARG A 82 -0.28 11.14 16.07
C ARG A 82 -0.48 11.59 14.65
N ILE A 83 -1.42 12.49 14.46
CA ILE A 83 -1.70 12.98 13.13
C ILE A 83 -0.47 13.72 12.59
N GLY A 84 0.15 14.53 13.41
CA GLY A 84 1.34 15.23 12.97
C GLY A 84 2.47 14.29 12.59
N ALA A 85 2.67 13.25 13.41
CA ALA A 85 3.72 12.29 13.12
C ALA A 85 3.46 11.55 11.80
N MET A 86 2.21 11.22 11.54
CA MET A 86 1.89 10.52 10.32
C MET A 86 2.07 11.41 9.10
N VAL A 87 1.73 12.66 9.21
CA VAL A 87 1.93 13.58 8.11
C VAL A 87 3.41 13.74 7.81
N ASP A 88 4.24 13.85 8.85
CA ASP A 88 5.67 13.97 8.66
C ASP A 88 6.21 12.73 7.96
N LEU A 89 5.74 11.56 8.36
CA LEU A 89 6.20 10.33 7.77
C LEU A 89 5.79 10.26 6.31
N LEU A 90 4.57 10.68 6.01
CA LEU A 90 4.10 10.65 4.64
C LEU A 90 4.93 11.58 3.77
N ASP A 91 5.23 12.78 4.27
CA ASP A 91 6.05 13.71 3.52
C ASP A 91 7.43 13.13 3.24
N ALA A 92 7.98 12.41 4.17
CA ALA A 92 9.29 11.81 3.99
C ALA A 92 9.27 10.73 2.94
N LEU A 93 8.12 10.08 2.77
CA LEU A 93 8.03 8.99 1.82
C LEU A 93 7.69 9.42 0.41
N VAL A 94 7.21 10.63 0.23
CA VAL A 94 6.79 11.08 -1.08
C VAL A 94 7.92 11.83 -1.76
N PRO A 95 8.46 11.28 -2.85
CA PRO A 95 9.59 11.93 -3.50
C PRO A 95 9.19 13.26 -4.09
N GLY A 96 10.05 14.21 -3.96
CA GLY A 96 9.81 15.50 -4.56
C GLY A 96 8.92 16.42 -3.78
N LYS A 97 8.25 15.85 -2.77
CA LYS A 97 7.38 16.71 -2.05
C LYS A 97 8.17 17.33 -0.95
N GLY A 98 8.03 18.41 -0.63
CA GLY A 98 8.80 19.00 0.40
C GLY A 98 10.12 19.51 -0.03
N HIS A 99 10.44 19.24 -1.25
CA HIS A 99 11.57 19.68 -1.61
C HIS A 99 11.32 20.77 -2.25
N ARG A 100 11.53 21.42 -2.14
CA ARG A 100 11.21 22.38 -2.80
C ARG A 100 11.48 23.36 -2.28
#